data_e7c0a0c1b81074fe51ebf0fdd5f19696
#
_entry.id   e7c0a0c1b81074fe51ebf0fdd5f19696
#
_cell.length_a   1.000
_cell.length_b   1.000
_cell.length_c   1.000
_cell.angle_alpha   90.00
_cell.angle_beta   90.00
_cell.angle_gamma   90.00
#
_symmetry.space_group_name_H-M   'P 1'
#
loop_
_entity.id
_entity.type
_entity.pdbx_description
1 polymer ?
#
loop_
_entity_poly.entity_id
_entity_poly.type
_entity_poly.pdbx_seq_one_letter_code
_entity_poly.pdbx_strand_id
1 'polypeptide(L)'
;MTTCFFLKKQEYPGYGLAGGSANEDSVDAATHAGCRVATECLGTPLERLIVYGRSVGTGPAAAAAARMSYRNKPPCALVLHSPYTSIRDYATEKAGAALGALLVSERWPTKRNLARVRCPILLIHGDRDEVSLF
;
A
#
# COMPACT_ATOMS: atom_id res chain seq x y z
N MET A 1 -9.72 -27.36 12.56
CA MET A 1 -9.53 -26.40 11.45
C MET A 1 -8.21 -25.70 11.68
N THR A 2 -7.14 -26.05 10.97
CA THR A 2 -5.82 -25.40 11.13
C THR A 2 -5.79 -24.17 10.24
N THR A 3 -5.85 -22.99 10.84
CA THR A 3 -5.71 -21.72 10.11
C THR A 3 -4.22 -21.46 9.89
N CYS A 4 -3.73 -21.61 8.68
CA CYS A 4 -2.36 -21.32 8.33
C CYS A 4 -2.28 -19.86 7.85
N PHE A 5 -1.55 -19.01 8.59
CA PHE A 5 -1.27 -17.65 8.17
C PHE A 5 0.06 -17.62 7.45
N PHE A 6 0.06 -17.23 6.17
CA PHE A 6 1.27 -16.92 5.42
C PHE A 6 1.50 -15.41 5.42
N LEU A 7 2.48 -14.94 6.16
CA LEU A 7 2.95 -13.56 6.09
C LEU A 7 4.10 -13.49 5.08
N LYS A 8 3.88 -12.83 3.93
CA LYS A 8 4.94 -12.46 3.00
C LYS A 8 5.28 -11.00 3.15
N LYS A 9 6.45 -10.72 3.68
CA LYS A 9 7.06 -9.38 3.68
C LYS A 9 7.79 -9.20 2.35
N GLN A 10 7.53 -8.08 1.68
CA GLN A 10 8.22 -7.70 0.46
C GLN A 10 9.22 -6.59 0.75
N GLU A 11 10.42 -6.71 0.22
CA GLU A 11 11.40 -5.61 0.15
C GLU A 11 11.15 -4.79 -1.12
N TYR A 12 11.25 -3.47 -0.99
CA TYR A 12 11.14 -2.58 -2.13
C TYR A 12 12.45 -2.53 -2.93
N PRO A 13 12.40 -2.30 -4.26
CA PRO A 13 13.59 -2.06 -5.04
C PRO A 13 14.46 -0.96 -4.42
N GLY A 14 15.77 -1.22 -4.30
CA GLY A 14 16.72 -0.33 -3.64
C GLY A 14 16.81 -0.45 -2.12
N TYR A 15 16.04 -1.36 -1.47
CA TYR A 15 16.11 -1.64 -0.05
C TYR A 15 16.57 -3.07 0.22
N GLY A 16 17.28 -3.25 1.33
CA GLY A 16 17.76 -4.56 1.76
C GLY A 16 18.61 -5.24 0.69
N LEU A 17 18.23 -6.46 0.30
CA LEU A 17 18.88 -7.24 -0.75
C LEU A 17 18.29 -6.98 -2.16
N ALA A 18 17.21 -6.20 -2.25
CA ALA A 18 16.59 -5.89 -3.53
C ALA A 18 17.38 -4.82 -4.29
N GLY A 19 17.91 -5.18 -5.45
CA GLY A 19 18.58 -4.24 -6.36
C GLY A 19 17.62 -3.20 -6.95
N GLY A 20 18.17 -2.18 -7.63
CA GLY A 20 17.39 -1.14 -8.29
C GLY A 20 17.22 0.12 -7.46
N SER A 21 16.25 0.96 -7.81
CA SER A 21 15.94 2.22 -7.11
C SER A 21 14.45 2.28 -6.74
N ALA A 22 14.17 2.82 -5.55
CA ALA A 22 12.81 3.02 -5.08
C ALA A 22 12.18 4.23 -5.76
N ASN A 23 11.18 3.98 -6.59
CA ASN A 23 10.27 4.99 -7.14
C ASN A 23 8.86 4.39 -7.18
N GLU A 24 7.84 5.22 -7.48
CA GLU A 24 6.45 4.77 -7.45
C GLU A 24 6.21 3.58 -8.37
N ASP A 25 6.67 3.65 -9.63
CA ASP A 25 6.47 2.60 -10.61
C ASP A 25 7.14 1.29 -10.22
N SER A 26 8.39 1.35 -9.73
CA SER A 26 9.14 0.16 -9.33
C SER A 26 8.54 -0.51 -8.08
N VAL A 27 8.08 0.28 -7.12
CA VAL A 27 7.43 -0.23 -5.90
C VAL A 27 6.06 -0.80 -6.22
N ASP A 28 5.28 -0.16 -7.07
CA ASP A 28 3.97 -0.66 -7.51
C ASP A 28 4.10 -1.95 -8.32
N ALA A 29 5.08 -2.01 -9.23
CA ALA A 29 5.38 -3.22 -9.99
C ALA A 29 5.77 -4.38 -9.07
N ALA A 30 6.65 -4.12 -8.09
CA ALA A 30 7.08 -5.11 -7.12
C ALA A 30 5.90 -5.58 -6.24
N THR A 31 5.07 -4.65 -5.74
CA THR A 31 3.89 -4.98 -4.93
C THR A 31 2.89 -5.84 -5.72
N HIS A 32 2.66 -5.50 -6.98
CA HIS A 32 1.83 -6.28 -7.87
C HIS A 32 2.41 -7.68 -8.14
N ALA A 33 3.73 -7.78 -8.35
CA ALA A 33 4.41 -9.07 -8.50
C ALA A 33 4.26 -9.93 -7.25
N GLY A 34 4.37 -9.35 -6.05
CA GLY A 34 4.11 -10.05 -4.78
C GLY A 34 2.70 -10.63 -4.69
N CYS A 35 1.68 -9.86 -5.08
CA CYS A 35 0.30 -10.34 -5.14
C CYS A 35 0.15 -11.49 -6.16
N ARG A 36 0.79 -11.39 -7.33
CA ARG A 36 0.77 -12.45 -8.34
C ARG A 36 1.46 -13.72 -7.85
N VAL A 37 2.60 -13.59 -7.21
CA VAL A 37 3.29 -14.75 -6.61
C VAL A 37 2.38 -15.45 -5.60
N ALA A 38 1.70 -14.69 -4.75
CA ALA A 38 0.76 -15.28 -3.78
C ALA A 38 -0.39 -16.03 -4.47
N THR A 39 -0.99 -15.47 -5.52
CA THR A 39 -2.17 -16.04 -6.16
C THR A 39 -1.84 -17.06 -7.25
N GLU A 40 -0.84 -16.77 -8.11
CA GLU A 40 -0.53 -17.59 -9.29
C GLU A 40 0.50 -18.68 -9.01
N CYS A 41 1.53 -18.40 -8.19
CA CYS A 41 2.58 -19.37 -7.90
C CYS A 41 2.28 -20.22 -6.66
N LEU A 42 1.69 -19.59 -5.61
CA LEU A 42 1.38 -20.29 -4.36
C LEU A 42 -0.07 -20.76 -4.27
N GLY A 43 -0.89 -20.46 -5.28
CA GLY A 43 -2.28 -20.89 -5.36
C GLY A 43 -3.18 -20.32 -4.25
N THR A 44 -2.82 -19.17 -3.68
CA THR A 44 -3.66 -18.53 -2.65
C THR A 44 -4.93 -17.99 -3.28
N PRO A 45 -6.12 -18.47 -2.90
CA PRO A 45 -7.37 -17.91 -3.40
C PRO A 45 -7.53 -16.43 -3.01
N LEU A 46 -8.15 -15.63 -3.88
CA LEU A 46 -8.36 -14.20 -3.62
C LEU A 46 -9.17 -13.96 -2.33
N GLU A 47 -10.10 -14.85 -2.02
CA GLU A 47 -10.94 -14.85 -0.83
C GLU A 47 -10.14 -15.06 0.46
N ARG A 48 -8.86 -15.39 0.34
CA ARG A 48 -7.91 -15.60 1.45
C ARG A 48 -6.73 -14.63 1.40
N LEU A 49 -6.65 -13.78 0.38
CA LEU A 49 -5.59 -12.81 0.23
C LEU A 49 -5.94 -11.52 0.97
N ILE A 50 -5.19 -11.22 2.01
CA ILE A 50 -5.25 -9.92 2.69
C ILE A 50 -4.03 -9.10 2.26
N VAL A 51 -4.26 -7.90 1.75
CA VAL A 51 -3.21 -6.93 1.43
C VAL A 51 -3.03 -6.02 2.64
N TYR A 52 -1.81 -5.96 3.18
CA TYR A 52 -1.48 -5.16 4.36
C TYR A 52 -0.42 -4.13 4.01
N GLY A 53 -0.65 -2.89 4.41
CA GLY A 53 0.34 -1.81 4.31
C GLY A 53 0.51 -1.09 5.65
N ARG A 54 1.76 -0.73 6.00
CA ARG A 54 2.05 0.09 7.17
C ARG A 54 2.87 1.32 6.76
N SER A 55 2.49 2.50 7.31
CA SER A 55 3.17 3.76 7.05
C SER A 55 3.32 3.98 5.54
N VAL A 56 4.52 4.19 5.02
CA VAL A 56 4.79 4.36 3.59
C VAL A 56 4.23 3.21 2.73
N GLY A 57 4.14 2.00 3.29
CA GLY A 57 3.56 0.83 2.59
C GLY A 57 2.04 0.89 2.37
N THR A 58 1.34 1.83 3.01
CA THR A 58 -0.12 1.97 2.82
C THR A 58 -0.48 2.46 1.43
N GLY A 59 0.35 3.31 0.82
CA GLY A 59 0.17 3.79 -0.55
C GLY A 59 0.20 2.66 -1.57
N PRO A 60 1.32 1.91 -1.70
CA PRO A 60 1.40 0.75 -2.59
C PRO A 60 0.35 -0.32 -2.33
N ALA A 61 0.00 -0.57 -1.06
CA ALA A 61 -1.05 -1.53 -0.70
C ALA A 61 -2.43 -1.09 -1.23
N ALA A 62 -2.78 0.18 -1.04
CA ALA A 62 -4.02 0.77 -1.57
C ALA A 62 -4.05 0.77 -3.10
N ALA A 63 -2.93 1.10 -3.76
CA ALA A 63 -2.80 1.06 -5.21
C ALA A 63 -2.98 -0.36 -5.75
N ALA A 64 -2.36 -1.37 -5.11
CA ALA A 64 -2.50 -2.77 -5.49
C ALA A 64 -3.95 -3.25 -5.36
N ALA A 65 -4.60 -2.99 -4.21
CA ALA A 65 -6.00 -3.37 -3.99
C ALA A 65 -6.97 -2.68 -4.97
N ALA A 66 -6.75 -1.40 -5.27
CA ALA A 66 -7.52 -0.66 -6.27
C ALA A 66 -7.35 -1.26 -7.67
N ARG A 67 -6.12 -1.59 -8.08
CA ARG A 67 -5.82 -2.24 -9.36
C ARG A 67 -6.45 -3.62 -9.48
N MET A 68 -6.39 -4.42 -8.41
CA MET A 68 -7.04 -5.74 -8.36
C MET A 68 -8.57 -5.59 -8.47
N SER A 69 -9.15 -4.62 -7.77
CA SER A 69 -10.58 -4.30 -7.84
C SER A 69 -11.02 -3.87 -9.23
N TYR A 70 -10.22 -3.05 -9.91
CA TYR A 70 -10.48 -2.64 -11.30
C TYR A 70 -10.52 -3.83 -12.27
N ARG A 71 -9.71 -4.84 -12.01
CA ARG A 71 -9.69 -6.10 -12.80
C ARG A 71 -10.76 -7.11 -12.38
N ASN A 72 -11.72 -6.73 -11.55
CA ASN A 72 -12.73 -7.61 -10.96
C ASN A 72 -12.17 -8.82 -10.19
N LYS A 73 -11.00 -8.64 -9.60
CA LYS A 73 -10.28 -9.64 -8.78
C LYS A 73 -9.84 -9.00 -7.45
N PRO A 74 -10.76 -8.44 -6.64
CA PRO A 74 -10.40 -7.81 -5.38
C PRO A 74 -9.77 -8.83 -4.42
N PRO A 75 -8.86 -8.43 -3.52
CA PRO A 75 -8.43 -9.28 -2.42
C PRO A 75 -9.56 -9.47 -1.41
N CYS A 76 -9.38 -10.41 -0.47
CA CYS A 76 -10.32 -10.62 0.63
C CYS A 76 -10.51 -9.36 1.48
N ALA A 77 -9.41 -8.68 1.80
CA ALA A 77 -9.43 -7.43 2.56
C ALA A 77 -8.17 -6.59 2.29
N LEU A 78 -8.29 -5.30 2.58
CA LEU A 78 -7.18 -4.35 2.65
C LEU A 78 -7.04 -3.87 4.10
N VAL A 79 -5.83 -3.97 4.65
CA VAL A 79 -5.52 -3.46 6.00
C VAL A 79 -4.45 -2.38 5.88
N LEU A 80 -4.75 -1.19 6.37
CA LEU A 80 -3.84 -0.05 6.38
C LEU A 80 -3.56 0.39 7.82
N HIS A 81 -2.29 0.40 8.18
CA HIS A 81 -1.82 0.77 9.50
C HIS A 81 -1.02 2.08 9.42
N SER A 82 -1.45 3.10 10.15
CA SER A 82 -0.97 4.48 10.08
C SER A 82 -0.90 4.97 8.62
N PRO A 83 -2.04 4.99 7.92
CA PRO A 83 -2.07 5.46 6.53
C PRO A 83 -1.87 6.97 6.46
N TYR A 84 -1.45 7.45 5.29
CA TYR A 84 -1.39 8.86 4.91
C TYR A 84 -2.28 9.12 3.69
N THR A 85 -2.71 10.36 3.50
CA THR A 85 -3.57 10.77 2.36
C THR A 85 -2.81 10.71 1.04
N SER A 86 -1.61 11.30 1.00
CA SER A 86 -0.61 11.19 -0.07
C SER A 86 0.78 11.55 0.46
N ILE A 87 1.84 11.14 -0.24
CA ILE A 87 3.21 11.55 0.13
C ILE A 87 3.36 13.08 0.08
N ARG A 88 2.67 13.73 -0.86
CA ARG A 88 2.68 15.18 -0.97
C ARG A 88 2.02 15.85 0.23
N ASP A 89 0.86 15.37 0.65
CA ASP A 89 0.15 15.91 1.82
C ASP A 89 1.00 15.74 3.08
N TYR A 90 1.58 14.56 3.26
CA TYR A 90 2.50 14.28 4.36
C TYR A 90 3.71 15.22 4.37
N ALA A 91 4.36 15.42 3.22
CA ALA A 91 5.51 16.33 3.10
C ALA A 91 5.11 17.80 3.33
N THR A 92 3.94 18.20 2.85
CA THR A 92 3.39 19.55 3.03
C THR A 92 3.13 19.85 4.51
N GLU A 93 2.61 18.89 5.24
CA GLU A 93 2.34 19.00 6.67
C GLU A 93 3.64 19.14 7.49
N LYS A 94 4.68 18.36 7.16
CA LYS A 94 5.95 18.36 7.91
C LYS A 94 6.90 19.49 7.52
N ALA A 95 6.96 19.88 6.26
CA ALA A 95 7.90 20.87 5.73
C ALA A 95 7.27 22.25 5.46
N GLY A 96 5.96 22.38 5.64
CA GLY A 96 5.20 23.59 5.28
C GLY A 96 4.69 23.59 3.83
N ALA A 97 3.54 24.23 3.63
CA ALA A 97 2.76 24.14 2.39
C ALA A 97 3.54 24.50 1.12
N ALA A 98 4.37 25.55 1.17
CA ALA A 98 5.12 26.01 0.01
C ALA A 98 6.23 25.03 -0.40
N LEU A 99 6.96 24.47 0.57
CA LEU A 99 8.10 23.60 0.31
C LEU A 99 7.65 22.18 -0.06
N GLY A 100 6.66 21.63 0.62
CA GLY A 100 6.11 20.31 0.34
C GLY A 100 5.46 20.24 -1.04
N ALA A 101 4.69 21.26 -1.44
CA ALA A 101 4.06 21.32 -2.76
C ALA A 101 5.05 21.49 -3.91
N LEU A 102 6.19 22.15 -3.67
CA LEU A 102 7.19 22.43 -4.70
C LEU A 102 8.16 21.28 -4.93
N LEU A 103 8.52 20.54 -3.88
CA LEU A 103 9.59 19.54 -3.90
C LEU A 103 9.10 18.11 -4.09
N VAL A 104 7.83 17.83 -3.84
CA VAL A 104 7.30 16.45 -3.86
C VAL A 104 6.18 16.32 -4.88
N SER A 105 6.40 15.50 -5.90
CA SER A 105 5.33 15.07 -6.80
C SER A 105 4.29 14.26 -6.03
N GLU A 106 3.02 14.36 -6.40
CA GLU A 106 1.96 13.54 -5.83
C GLU A 106 2.27 12.07 -6.12
N ARG A 107 2.49 11.31 -5.06
CA ARG A 107 2.74 9.87 -5.14
C ARG A 107 1.78 9.16 -4.21
N TRP A 108 1.33 7.99 -4.65
CA TRP A 108 0.37 7.17 -3.92
C TRP A 108 -0.76 7.99 -3.30
N PRO A 109 -1.68 8.53 -4.12
CA PRO A 109 -2.86 9.23 -3.62
C PRO A 109 -3.79 8.20 -2.96
N THR A 110 -3.50 7.86 -1.71
CA THR A 110 -4.15 6.78 -0.95
C THR A 110 -5.66 6.97 -0.93
N LYS A 111 -6.13 8.18 -0.59
CA LYS A 111 -7.55 8.52 -0.58
C LYS A 111 -8.24 8.25 -1.93
N ARG A 112 -7.61 8.63 -3.05
CA ARG A 112 -8.14 8.38 -4.40
C ARG A 112 -8.15 6.88 -4.74
N ASN A 113 -7.13 6.15 -4.32
CA ASN A 113 -7.06 4.70 -4.53
C ASN A 113 -8.13 3.98 -3.71
N LEU A 114 -8.36 4.37 -2.45
CA LEU A 114 -9.38 3.76 -1.60
C LEU A 114 -10.79 3.87 -2.19
N ALA A 115 -11.12 4.97 -2.85
CA ALA A 115 -12.41 5.13 -3.54
C ALA A 115 -12.65 4.08 -4.66
N ARG A 116 -11.61 3.39 -5.11
CA ARG A 116 -11.67 2.35 -6.16
C ARG A 116 -11.58 0.94 -5.63
N VAL A 117 -11.31 0.77 -4.33
CA VAL A 117 -11.22 -0.55 -3.68
C VAL A 117 -12.61 -1.13 -3.48
N ARG A 118 -12.78 -2.41 -3.83
CA ARG A 118 -14.06 -3.13 -3.75
C ARG A 118 -14.03 -4.29 -2.75
N CYS A 119 -13.09 -4.30 -1.83
CA CYS A 119 -13.06 -5.24 -0.71
C CYS A 119 -13.23 -4.50 0.61
N PRO A 120 -13.52 -5.20 1.71
CA PRO A 120 -13.50 -4.62 3.05
C PRO A 120 -12.15 -3.96 3.36
N ILE A 121 -12.20 -2.80 4.03
CA ILE A 121 -11.02 -2.02 4.40
C ILE A 121 -10.99 -1.90 5.92
N LEU A 122 -9.86 -2.27 6.53
CA LEU A 122 -9.58 -2.01 7.94
C LEU A 122 -8.50 -0.91 8.02
N LEU A 123 -8.85 0.18 8.70
CA LEU A 123 -7.91 1.25 9.04
C LEU A 123 -7.50 1.12 10.50
N ILE A 124 -6.19 1.11 10.75
CA ILE A 124 -5.61 1.12 12.09
C ILE A 124 -4.76 2.38 12.20
N HIS A 125 -5.11 3.25 13.15
CA HIS A 125 -4.42 4.52 13.35
C HIS A 125 -4.34 4.84 14.83
N GLY A 126 -3.22 5.38 15.28
CA GLY A 126 -3.07 5.84 16.66
C GLY A 126 -3.79 7.18 16.85
N ASP A 127 -4.55 7.33 17.94
CA ASP A 127 -5.24 8.57 18.30
C ASP A 127 -4.26 9.73 18.61
N ARG A 128 -2.99 9.43 18.84
CA ARG A 128 -1.90 10.38 19.08
C ARG A 128 -0.77 10.22 18.07
N ASP A 129 -1.09 9.81 16.85
CA ASP A 129 -0.08 9.68 15.80
C ASP A 129 0.31 11.07 15.27
N GLU A 130 1.43 11.60 15.76
CA GLU A 130 1.98 12.89 15.34
C GLU A 130 2.71 12.83 13.99
N VAL A 131 2.86 11.61 13.43
CA VAL A 131 3.63 11.37 12.21
C VAL A 131 2.72 11.33 10.99
N SER A 132 1.47 10.94 11.15
CA SER A 132 0.56 10.73 10.02
C SER A 132 -0.86 11.13 10.43
N LEU A 133 -1.38 12.21 9.87
CA LEU A 133 -2.80 12.60 10.00
C LEU A 133 -3.60 12.01 8.84
N PHE A 134 -4.70 11.36 9.18
CA PHE A 134 -5.64 10.77 8.21
C PHE A 134 -7.00 11.46 8.31
#